data_323024c99cea04fa49d16b9b7082b5f6
#
_entry.id   323024c99cea04fa49d16b9b7082b5f6
#
_cell.length_a   1.000
_cell.length_b   1.000
_cell.length_c   1.000
_cell.angle_alpha   90.00
_cell.angle_beta   90.00
_cell.angle_gamma   90.00
#
_symmetry.space_group_name_H-M   'P 1'
#
loop_
_entity.id
_entity.type
_entity.pdbx_description
1 polymer ?
#
loop_
_entity_poly.entity_id
_entity_poly.type
_entity_poly.pdbx_seq_one_letter_code
_entity_poly.pdbx_strand_id
1 'polypeptide(L)'
;MSKETILILDKEFHTQWTLKTILESEKYIVLAVDTIERALQNFQEFEVSSLITEYRIDHTHTPEIIRELKKNFPELYVMMLTHENLEEKEYKRIISAGIDDFFLKPISSEKILIHLKKGLRQRKILLQKIRLEQKLNQIKTNRNVREVALSRDNLSHNKSFTVR
;
A
#
# COMPACT_ATOMS: atom_id res chain seq x y z
N MET A 1 12.74 -2.65 14.95
CA MET A 1 11.55 -2.42 14.12
C MET A 1 11.84 -1.28 13.15
N SER A 2 11.65 -1.49 11.86
CA SER A 2 11.75 -0.41 10.87
C SER A 2 10.69 0.66 11.19
N LYS A 3 11.08 1.93 11.10
CA LYS A 3 10.14 3.04 11.27
C LYS A 3 9.21 3.07 10.06
N GLU A 4 7.90 3.28 10.30
CA GLU A 4 6.94 3.46 9.21
C GLU A 4 7.17 4.82 8.53
N THR A 5 7.14 4.84 7.19
CA THR A 5 7.28 6.06 6.38
C THR A 5 5.90 6.55 5.95
N ILE A 6 5.58 7.78 6.27
CA ILE A 6 4.33 8.45 5.92
C ILE A 6 4.61 9.50 4.87
N LEU A 7 3.96 9.41 3.72
CA LEU A 7 4.03 10.41 2.66
C LEU A 7 2.82 11.34 2.77
N ILE A 8 3.06 12.64 2.77
CA ILE A 8 2.03 13.68 2.74
C ILE A 8 2.06 14.34 1.37
N LEU A 9 0.92 14.33 0.69
CA LEU A 9 0.72 15.01 -0.60
C LEU A 9 -0.38 16.07 -0.42
N ASP A 10 0.03 17.31 -0.23
CA ASP A 10 -0.85 18.44 -0.02
C ASP A 10 -0.16 19.73 -0.50
N LYS A 11 -0.90 20.66 -1.10
CA LYS A 11 -0.35 21.94 -1.54
C LYS A 11 -0.23 22.97 -0.42
N GLU A 12 -0.99 22.79 0.64
CA GLU A 12 -1.00 23.74 1.75
C GLU A 12 0.20 23.51 2.68
N PHE A 13 1.12 24.45 2.69
CA PHE A 13 2.29 24.41 3.57
C PHE A 13 1.91 24.23 5.05
N HIS A 14 0.85 24.90 5.50
CA HIS A 14 0.40 24.78 6.89
C HIS A 14 -0.05 23.37 7.22
N THR A 15 -0.81 22.73 6.35
CA THR A 15 -1.23 21.33 6.51
C THR A 15 -0.03 20.40 6.54
N GLN A 16 0.90 20.52 5.59
CA GLN A 16 2.12 19.72 5.56
C GLN A 16 2.94 19.88 6.84
N TRP A 17 3.18 21.12 7.27
CA TRP A 17 3.99 21.41 8.45
C TRP A 17 3.35 20.86 9.73
N THR A 18 2.03 21.05 9.90
CA THR A 18 1.28 20.56 11.05
C THR A 18 1.33 19.04 11.14
N LEU A 19 0.98 18.35 10.04
CA LEU A 19 1.03 16.89 9.97
C LEU A 19 2.43 16.35 10.21
N LYS A 20 3.43 16.94 9.56
CA LYS A 20 4.83 16.54 9.74
C LYS A 20 5.26 16.63 11.19
N THR A 21 5.00 17.76 11.85
CA THR A 21 5.37 17.99 13.26
C THR A 21 4.73 16.93 14.17
N ILE A 22 3.44 16.66 14.00
CA ILE A 22 2.70 15.67 14.79
C ILE A 22 3.24 14.26 14.57
N LEU A 23 3.43 13.87 13.31
CA LEU A 23 3.83 12.51 12.98
C LEU A 23 5.30 12.22 13.33
N GLU A 24 6.19 13.20 13.19
CA GLU A 24 7.58 13.07 13.63
C GLU A 24 7.71 12.97 15.17
N SER A 25 6.83 13.65 15.93
CA SER A 25 6.79 13.48 17.39
C SER A 25 6.42 12.06 17.82
N GLU A 26 5.63 11.35 17.01
CA GLU A 26 5.26 9.94 17.17
C GLU A 26 6.29 8.96 16.57
N LYS A 27 7.46 9.47 16.16
CA LYS A 27 8.62 8.71 15.63
C LYS A 27 8.42 8.11 14.23
N TYR A 28 7.44 8.58 13.45
CA TYR A 28 7.34 8.23 12.03
C TYR A 28 8.45 8.93 11.21
N ILE A 29 8.80 8.34 10.07
CA ILE A 29 9.55 9.04 9.02
C ILE A 29 8.51 9.76 8.16
N VAL A 30 8.68 11.06 7.95
CA VAL A 30 7.67 11.86 7.21
C VAL A 30 8.30 12.53 6.01
N LEU A 31 7.72 12.22 4.84
CA LEU A 31 8.02 12.87 3.57
C LEU A 31 6.82 13.76 3.24
N ALA A 32 7.05 15.02 2.89
CA ALA A 32 5.99 15.96 2.52
C ALA A 32 6.28 16.57 1.16
N VAL A 33 5.32 16.49 0.26
CA VAL A 33 5.43 16.97 -1.12
C VAL A 33 4.14 17.70 -1.54
N ASP A 34 4.27 18.55 -2.53
CA ASP A 34 3.20 19.42 -3.03
C ASP A 34 2.75 19.06 -4.46
N THR A 35 3.42 18.12 -5.11
CA THR A 35 3.09 17.66 -6.47
C THR A 35 2.95 16.16 -6.55
N ILE A 36 2.14 15.71 -7.51
CA ILE A 36 1.91 14.29 -7.80
C ILE A 36 3.20 13.62 -8.26
N GLU A 37 3.98 14.29 -9.11
CA GLU A 37 5.24 13.78 -9.65
C GLU A 37 6.22 13.45 -8.54
N ARG A 38 6.38 14.36 -7.58
CA ARG A 38 7.23 14.13 -6.39
C ARG A 38 6.69 13.01 -5.51
N ALA A 39 5.36 12.92 -5.36
CA ALA A 39 4.77 11.81 -4.62
C ALA A 39 5.09 10.47 -5.28
N LEU A 40 4.91 10.35 -6.59
CA LEU A 40 5.22 9.12 -7.35
C LEU A 40 6.71 8.77 -7.30
N GLN A 41 7.61 9.76 -7.37
CA GLN A 41 9.05 9.57 -7.20
C GLN A 41 9.37 8.97 -5.82
N ASN A 42 8.76 9.49 -4.75
CA ASN A 42 8.97 8.94 -3.40
C ASN A 42 8.53 7.47 -3.26
N PHE A 43 7.50 7.02 -3.99
CA PHE A 43 7.13 5.60 -4.03
C PHE A 43 8.17 4.70 -4.73
N GLN A 44 9.02 5.27 -5.58
CA GLN A 44 10.12 4.54 -6.22
C GLN A 44 11.37 4.46 -5.34
N GLU A 45 11.60 5.48 -4.50
CA GLU A 45 12.81 5.64 -3.69
C GLU A 45 12.66 5.10 -2.27
N PHE A 46 11.44 5.08 -1.73
CA PHE A 46 11.17 4.73 -0.33
C PHE A 46 10.07 3.68 -0.19
N GLU A 47 10.15 2.85 0.84
CA GLU A 47 9.03 2.01 1.26
C GLU A 47 8.01 2.88 2.01
N VAL A 48 6.98 3.35 1.29
CA VAL A 48 5.91 4.17 1.86
C VAL A 48 4.86 3.27 2.50
N SER A 49 4.59 3.48 3.79
CA SER A 49 3.63 2.70 4.57
C SER A 49 2.22 3.29 4.51
N SER A 50 2.12 4.61 4.44
CA SER A 50 0.86 5.34 4.36
C SER A 50 1.00 6.59 3.50
N LEU A 51 -0.06 6.91 2.77
CA LEU A 51 -0.24 8.17 2.06
C LEU A 51 -1.36 8.97 2.72
N ILE A 52 -1.06 10.20 3.12
CA ILE A 52 -2.04 11.20 3.51
C ILE A 52 -2.12 12.21 2.37
N THR A 53 -3.28 12.37 1.75
CA THR A 53 -3.40 13.18 0.54
C THR A 53 -4.64 14.07 0.53
N GLU A 54 -4.56 15.19 -0.18
CA GLU A 54 -5.73 16.00 -0.55
C GLU A 54 -6.50 15.32 -1.70
N TYR A 55 -7.81 15.60 -1.80
CA TYR A 55 -8.68 15.08 -2.88
C TYR A 55 -8.25 15.55 -4.25
N ARG A 56 -7.77 16.81 -4.35
CA ARG A 56 -7.32 17.44 -5.59
C ARG A 56 -5.98 18.11 -5.40
N ILE A 57 -5.06 17.82 -6.29
CA ILE A 57 -3.79 18.54 -6.43
C ILE A 57 -3.82 19.25 -7.78
N ASP A 58 -3.78 20.58 -7.75
CA ASP A 58 -4.03 21.44 -8.91
C ASP A 58 -5.37 21.10 -9.59
N HIS A 59 -5.33 20.62 -10.83
CA HIS A 59 -6.53 20.24 -11.58
C HIS A 59 -6.75 18.72 -11.62
N THR A 60 -5.93 17.95 -10.90
CA THR A 60 -5.96 16.48 -10.93
C THR A 60 -6.63 15.93 -9.67
N HIS A 61 -7.60 15.06 -9.85
CA HIS A 61 -8.20 14.30 -8.76
C HIS A 61 -7.28 13.14 -8.36
N THR A 62 -6.92 13.06 -7.09
CA THR A 62 -5.98 12.05 -6.58
C THR A 62 -6.55 10.63 -6.49
N PRO A 63 -7.88 10.39 -6.39
CA PRO A 63 -8.41 9.02 -6.35
C PRO A 63 -8.00 8.14 -7.54
N GLU A 64 -7.90 8.68 -8.75
CA GLU A 64 -7.48 7.90 -9.92
C GLU A 64 -6.03 7.42 -9.80
N ILE A 65 -5.16 8.27 -9.26
CA ILE A 65 -3.74 7.96 -9.02
C ILE A 65 -3.61 6.93 -7.90
N ILE A 66 -4.39 7.08 -6.84
CA ILE A 66 -4.41 6.14 -5.71
C ILE A 66 -4.86 4.75 -6.17
N ARG A 67 -5.84 4.67 -7.07
CA ARG A 67 -6.26 3.40 -7.66
C ARG A 67 -5.11 2.67 -8.35
N GLU A 68 -4.29 3.38 -9.11
CA GLU A 68 -3.10 2.79 -9.76
C GLU A 68 -2.02 2.42 -8.73
N LEU A 69 -1.78 3.25 -7.73
CA LEU A 69 -0.86 2.93 -6.63
C LEU A 69 -1.29 1.67 -5.88
N LYS A 70 -2.57 1.51 -5.58
CA LYS A 70 -3.12 0.33 -4.87
C LYS A 70 -2.97 -0.98 -5.65
N LYS A 71 -2.86 -0.95 -6.98
CA LYS A 71 -2.54 -2.14 -7.78
C LYS A 71 -1.14 -2.66 -7.51
N ASN A 72 -0.17 -1.75 -7.33
CA ASN A 72 1.23 -2.09 -7.07
C ASN A 72 1.53 -2.25 -5.56
N PHE A 73 0.80 -1.53 -4.72
CA PHE A 73 0.94 -1.49 -3.27
C PHE A 73 -0.42 -1.73 -2.60
N PRO A 74 -0.97 -2.96 -2.69
CA PRO A 74 -2.32 -3.25 -2.15
C PRO A 74 -2.42 -3.07 -0.63
N GLU A 75 -1.29 -3.15 0.07
CA GLU A 75 -1.19 -2.93 1.50
C GLU A 75 -1.06 -1.46 1.92
N LEU A 76 -0.86 -0.53 0.98
CA LEU A 76 -0.73 0.89 1.27
C LEU A 76 -1.97 1.41 1.99
N TYR A 77 -1.80 1.98 3.19
CA TYR A 77 -2.89 2.66 3.87
C TYR A 77 -3.01 4.11 3.36
N VAL A 78 -4.19 4.48 2.92
CA VAL A 78 -4.46 5.81 2.35
C VAL A 78 -5.51 6.55 3.15
N MET A 79 -5.15 7.72 3.66
CA MET A 79 -6.03 8.67 4.31
C MET A 79 -6.17 9.91 3.43
N MET A 80 -7.41 10.31 3.14
CA MET A 80 -7.70 11.51 2.39
C MET A 80 -8.25 12.62 3.29
N LEU A 81 -7.68 13.81 3.17
CA LEU A 81 -8.12 15.01 3.88
C LEU A 81 -8.47 16.08 2.84
N THR A 82 -9.64 16.69 2.93
CA THR A 82 -10.04 17.76 2.00
C THR A 82 -10.88 18.84 2.65
N HIS A 83 -10.88 20.04 2.08
CA HIS A 83 -11.82 21.11 2.40
C HIS A 83 -13.11 21.04 1.56
N GLU A 84 -13.12 20.25 0.50
CA GLU A 84 -14.21 20.22 -0.47
C GLU A 84 -15.42 19.46 0.08
N ASN A 85 -16.60 20.06 -0.07
CA ASN A 85 -17.86 19.34 0.06
C ASN A 85 -18.07 18.56 -1.23
N LEU A 86 -17.88 17.26 -1.14
CA LEU A 86 -17.96 16.37 -2.29
C LEU A 86 -19.38 15.92 -2.57
N GLU A 87 -19.72 15.74 -3.85
CA GLU A 87 -20.99 15.15 -4.28
C GLU A 87 -20.93 13.62 -4.25
N GLU A 88 -22.07 12.95 -4.37
CA GLU A 88 -22.18 11.48 -4.35
C GLU A 88 -21.24 10.81 -5.38
N LYS A 89 -21.09 11.40 -6.55
CA LYS A 89 -20.20 10.91 -7.62
C LYS A 89 -18.74 10.86 -7.17
N GLU A 90 -18.31 11.84 -6.40
CA GLU A 90 -16.95 11.97 -5.90
C GLU A 90 -16.69 10.99 -4.76
N TYR A 91 -17.66 10.79 -3.87
CA TYR A 91 -17.58 9.73 -2.87
C TYR A 91 -17.46 8.34 -3.49
N LYS A 92 -18.19 8.06 -4.57
CA LYS A 92 -18.06 6.80 -5.32
C LYS A 92 -16.64 6.61 -5.89
N ARG A 93 -16.00 7.69 -6.36
CA ARG A 93 -14.60 7.66 -6.81
C ARG A 93 -13.65 7.31 -5.68
N ILE A 94 -13.80 7.93 -4.51
CA ILE A 94 -12.99 7.70 -3.33
C ILE A 94 -13.07 6.21 -2.91
N ILE A 95 -14.29 5.69 -2.78
CA ILE A 95 -14.52 4.29 -2.40
C ILE A 95 -13.90 3.34 -3.44
N SER A 96 -14.14 3.58 -4.72
CA SER A 96 -13.64 2.72 -5.82
C SER A 96 -12.13 2.79 -6.00
N ALA A 97 -11.47 3.84 -5.51
CA ALA A 97 -10.02 3.98 -5.54
C ALA A 97 -9.31 3.19 -4.43
N GLY A 98 -10.06 2.69 -3.44
CA GLY A 98 -9.49 1.95 -2.32
C GLY A 98 -8.87 2.86 -1.25
N ILE A 99 -9.39 4.09 -1.11
CA ILE A 99 -9.03 4.99 -0.01
C ILE A 99 -9.62 4.42 1.27
N ASP A 100 -8.79 4.30 2.32
CA ASP A 100 -9.15 3.61 3.54
C ASP A 100 -9.90 4.50 4.53
N ASP A 101 -9.51 5.76 4.64
CA ASP A 101 -10.17 6.76 5.50
C ASP A 101 -10.29 8.11 4.76
N PHE A 102 -11.39 8.80 5.01
CA PHE A 102 -11.69 10.11 4.43
C PHE A 102 -12.19 11.07 5.50
N PHE A 103 -11.64 12.31 5.52
CA PHE A 103 -12.04 13.33 6.46
C PHE A 103 -12.10 14.72 5.83
N LEU A 104 -13.04 15.52 6.31
CA LEU A 104 -13.07 16.95 6.04
C LEU A 104 -12.11 17.69 6.97
N LYS A 105 -11.36 18.63 6.44
CA LYS A 105 -10.56 19.58 7.21
C LYS A 105 -11.49 20.65 7.84
N PRO A 106 -11.20 21.17 9.06
CA PRO A 106 -10.07 20.82 9.91
C PRO A 106 -10.27 19.49 10.66
N ILE A 107 -9.21 18.73 10.86
CA ILE A 107 -9.23 17.48 11.61
C ILE A 107 -8.26 17.57 12.81
N SER A 108 -8.66 17.01 13.96
CA SER A 108 -7.78 17.01 15.13
C SER A 108 -6.61 16.04 14.98
N SER A 109 -5.49 16.39 15.61
CA SER A 109 -4.28 15.57 15.65
C SER A 109 -4.53 14.18 16.20
N GLU A 110 -5.34 14.09 17.26
CA GLU A 110 -5.69 12.83 17.93
C GLU A 110 -6.44 11.91 16.96
N LYS A 111 -7.38 12.46 16.19
CA LYS A 111 -8.16 11.69 15.22
C LYS A 111 -7.27 11.14 14.11
N ILE A 112 -6.36 11.97 13.57
CA ILE A 112 -5.37 11.53 12.57
C ILE A 112 -4.53 10.37 13.12
N LEU A 113 -3.97 10.52 14.32
CA LEU A 113 -3.11 9.51 14.93
C LEU A 113 -3.84 8.21 15.21
N ILE A 114 -5.08 8.25 15.70
CA ILE A 114 -5.91 7.06 15.96
C ILE A 114 -6.13 6.29 14.67
N HIS A 115 -6.56 6.96 13.61
CA HIS A 115 -6.83 6.31 12.33
C HIS A 115 -5.55 5.81 11.66
N LEU A 116 -4.48 6.59 11.67
CA LEU A 116 -3.19 6.17 11.14
C LEU A 116 -2.65 4.92 11.85
N LYS A 117 -2.65 4.90 13.19
CA LYS A 117 -2.22 3.73 13.97
C LYS A 117 -3.06 2.48 13.67
N LYS A 118 -4.38 2.64 13.51
CA LYS A 118 -5.28 1.56 13.09
C LYS A 118 -4.94 1.07 11.68
N GLY A 119 -4.80 1.97 10.72
CA GLY A 119 -4.48 1.65 9.33
C GLY A 119 -3.13 0.95 9.17
N LEU A 120 -2.09 1.44 9.84
CA LEU A 120 -0.77 0.80 9.83
C LEU A 120 -0.78 -0.60 10.48
N ARG A 121 -1.63 -0.83 11.49
CA ARG A 121 -1.84 -2.17 12.05
C ARG A 121 -2.47 -3.11 11.02
N GLN A 122 -3.50 -2.66 10.31
CA GLN A 122 -4.15 -3.43 9.24
C GLN A 122 -3.15 -3.73 8.11
N ARG A 123 -2.35 -2.76 7.70
CA ARG A 123 -1.26 -2.94 6.73
C ARG A 123 -0.31 -4.08 7.15
N LYS A 124 0.13 -4.10 8.39
CA LYS A 124 1.02 -5.17 8.91
C LYS A 124 0.39 -6.56 8.79
N ILE A 125 -0.88 -6.68 9.14
CA ILE A 125 -1.63 -7.95 9.02
C ILE A 125 -1.69 -8.40 7.55
N LEU A 126 -2.00 -7.48 6.64
CA LEU A 126 -2.07 -7.78 5.21
C LEU A 126 -0.71 -8.20 4.65
N LEU A 127 0.38 -7.52 5.02
CA LEU A 127 1.74 -7.91 4.63
C LEU A 127 2.11 -9.31 5.14
N GLN A 128 1.75 -9.65 6.37
CA GLN A 128 1.97 -11.00 6.91
C GLN A 128 1.20 -12.05 6.11
N LYS A 129 -0.06 -11.77 5.77
CA LYS A 129 -0.89 -12.65 4.93
C LYS A 129 -0.25 -12.88 3.56
N ILE A 130 0.15 -11.82 2.87
CA ILE A 130 0.82 -11.90 1.55
C ILE A 130 2.08 -12.75 1.63
N ARG A 131 2.93 -12.54 2.65
CA ARG A 131 4.15 -13.33 2.85
C ARG A 131 3.87 -14.82 3.09
N LEU A 132 2.84 -15.15 3.84
CA LEU A 132 2.44 -16.55 4.10
C LEU A 132 1.91 -17.21 2.84
N GLU A 133 1.09 -16.53 2.05
CA GLU A 133 0.58 -17.02 0.77
C GLU A 133 1.72 -17.28 -0.24
N GLN A 134 2.69 -16.36 -0.33
CA GLN A 134 3.88 -16.55 -1.16
C GLN A 134 4.71 -17.78 -0.75
N LYS A 135 4.96 -17.95 0.55
CA LYS A 135 5.66 -19.14 1.08
C LYS A 135 4.90 -20.45 0.76
N LEU A 136 3.58 -20.44 0.95
CA LEU A 136 2.75 -21.60 0.66
C LEU A 136 2.80 -21.97 -0.83
N ASN A 137 2.74 -20.99 -1.72
CA ASN A 137 2.85 -21.22 -3.15
C ASN A 137 4.22 -21.76 -3.56
N GLN A 138 5.31 -21.28 -2.97
CA GLN A 138 6.66 -21.81 -3.19
C GLN A 138 6.76 -23.29 -2.78
N ILE A 139 6.20 -23.66 -1.63
CA ILE A 139 6.19 -25.04 -1.16
C ILE A 139 5.40 -25.94 -2.13
N LYS A 140 4.23 -25.52 -2.59
CA LYS A 140 3.42 -26.26 -3.57
C LYS A 140 4.16 -26.45 -4.88
N THR A 141 4.80 -25.41 -5.40
CA THR A 141 5.59 -25.48 -6.65
C THR A 141 6.75 -26.45 -6.51
N ASN A 142 7.52 -26.37 -5.40
CA ASN A 142 8.64 -27.27 -5.17
C ASN A 142 8.20 -28.73 -5.01
N ARG A 143 7.04 -28.99 -4.42
CA ARG A 143 6.45 -30.33 -4.30
C ARG A 143 6.10 -30.89 -5.68
N ASN A 144 5.42 -30.12 -6.52
CA ASN A 144 5.05 -30.52 -7.87
C ASN A 144 6.29 -30.85 -8.74
N VAL A 145 7.35 -30.02 -8.62
CA VAL A 145 8.61 -30.26 -9.34
C VAL A 145 9.26 -31.59 -8.90
N ARG A 146 9.26 -31.92 -7.61
CA ARG A 146 9.79 -33.17 -7.09
C ARG A 146 8.97 -34.39 -7.56
N GLU A 147 7.64 -34.29 -7.55
CA GLU A 147 6.75 -35.37 -8.02
C GLU A 147 6.96 -35.65 -9.52
N VAL A 148 7.12 -34.59 -10.34
CA VAL A 148 7.41 -34.73 -11.78
C VAL A 148 8.80 -35.35 -12.01
N ALA A 149 9.82 -34.97 -11.24
CA ALA A 149 11.16 -35.55 -11.36
C ALA A 149 11.17 -37.06 -10.99
N LEU A 150 10.51 -37.46 -9.92
CA LEU A 150 10.38 -38.85 -9.49
C LEU A 150 9.62 -39.69 -10.52
N SER A 151 8.58 -39.15 -11.16
CA SER A 151 7.86 -39.90 -12.22
C SER A 151 8.69 -40.09 -13.49
N ARG A 152 9.58 -39.17 -13.83
CA ARG A 152 10.52 -39.30 -14.97
C ARG A 152 11.59 -40.36 -14.71
N ASP A 153 12.14 -40.44 -13.49
CA ASP A 153 13.15 -41.44 -13.12
C ASP A 153 12.55 -42.84 -13.13
N ASN A 154 11.30 -43.02 -12.67
CA ASN A 154 10.60 -44.30 -12.74
C ASN A 154 10.31 -44.75 -14.18
N LEU A 155 10.08 -43.84 -15.13
CA LEU A 155 9.88 -44.18 -16.55
C LEU A 155 11.20 -44.55 -17.25
N SER A 156 12.35 -44.02 -16.79
CA SER A 156 13.65 -44.37 -17.36
C SER A 156 14.14 -45.75 -16.90
N HIS A 157 13.80 -46.18 -15.67
CA HIS A 157 14.15 -47.52 -15.15
C HIS A 157 13.29 -48.62 -15.77
N ASN A 158 12.06 -48.36 -16.22
CA ASN A 158 11.20 -49.36 -16.83
C ASN A 158 11.52 -49.67 -18.32
N LYS A 159 12.41 -48.88 -18.96
CA LYS A 159 12.85 -49.12 -20.32
C LYS A 159 14.05 -50.03 -20.51
N SER A 160 14.67 -50.47 -19.40
CA SER A 160 15.85 -51.33 -19.43
C SER A 160 15.55 -52.83 -19.30
N PHE A 161 14.28 -53.24 -19.27
CA PHE A 161 13.88 -54.68 -19.13
C PHE A 161 13.08 -55.22 -20.32
N THR A 162 13.42 -54.83 -21.55
CA THR A 162 12.82 -55.53 -22.72
C THR A 162 13.85 -55.73 -23.82
N VAL A 163 14.85 -56.59 -23.55
CA VAL A 163 15.61 -57.26 -24.61
C VAL A 163 15.93 -58.65 -24.11
N ARG A 164 15.05 -59.59 -24.46
CA ARG A 164 15.39 -60.98 -24.82
C ARG A 164 14.24 -61.60 -25.61
#